data_f5b6b9a7b614fd8b557912548e72004c
#
_entry.id   f5b6b9a7b614fd8b557912548e72004c
#
_cell.length_a   1.000
_cell.length_b   1.000
_cell.length_c   1.000
_cell.angle_alpha   90.00
_cell.angle_beta   90.00
_cell.angle_gamma   90.00
#
_symmetry.space_group_name_H-M   'P 1'
#
loop_
_entity.id
_entity.type
_entity.pdbx_description
1 polymer ?
#
loop_
_entity_poly.entity_id
_entity_poly.type
_entity_poly.pdbx_seq_one_letter_code
_entity_poly.pdbx_strand_id
1 'polypeptide(L)'
;MPAMSRWRLLGCFCAIMTAASQEPAPSVDEMLREARKEIASFEKAGGKKSDPRHPVGKWTQELWKRREASPGAPDAAKAASESVHLLIHADRFAEAQTKADQIPPADPAWQSLPQVLFESASMQKNFAYFFDKMQAVLSGAKDAKTRAAVQLSLGRGWREQHDEAKAKAAFQSAIELAGNSAAGKQAETELYELLHLGVGQPAPAFSAAAVNGSRVSLADYRGKPLVLVFWSTH
;
A
#
# COMPACT_ATOMS: atom_id res chain seq x y z
N MET A 1 -61.13 48.63 -46.41
CA MET A 1 -59.98 49.09 -45.69
C MET A 1 -59.40 47.86 -44.93
N PRO A 2 -58.26 47.30 -45.33
CA PRO A 2 -57.70 46.11 -44.65
C PRO A 2 -56.61 46.54 -43.65
N ALA A 3 -56.64 45.86 -42.55
CA ALA A 3 -55.71 46.02 -41.45
C ALA A 3 -54.31 45.39 -41.73
N MET A 4 -53.29 46.14 -41.48
CA MET A 4 -51.90 45.73 -41.62
C MET A 4 -51.51 44.85 -40.44
N SER A 5 -51.15 43.60 -40.70
CA SER A 5 -50.54 42.67 -39.72
C SER A 5 -49.02 42.95 -39.53
N ARG A 6 -48.64 43.25 -38.28
CA ARG A 6 -47.23 43.43 -37.89
C ARG A 6 -46.58 42.06 -37.66
N TRP A 7 -45.68 41.68 -38.52
CA TRP A 7 -44.74 40.54 -38.30
C TRP A 7 -43.72 40.89 -37.27
N ARG A 8 -43.73 40.22 -36.13
CA ARG A 8 -42.63 40.25 -35.17
C ARG A 8 -41.61 39.19 -35.56
N LEU A 9 -40.42 39.61 -35.96
CA LEU A 9 -39.25 38.79 -36.12
C LEU A 9 -38.77 38.36 -34.70
N LEU A 10 -38.98 37.10 -34.35
CA LEU A 10 -38.31 36.45 -33.23
C LEU A 10 -36.89 36.12 -33.67
N GLY A 11 -35.94 36.91 -33.21
CA GLY A 11 -34.51 36.59 -33.33
C GLY A 11 -34.18 35.38 -32.46
N CYS A 12 -33.88 34.26 -33.10
CA CYS A 12 -33.31 33.10 -32.44
C CYS A 12 -31.85 33.42 -32.05
N PHE A 13 -31.63 33.79 -30.79
CA PHE A 13 -30.29 33.86 -30.24
C PHE A 13 -29.81 32.42 -30.01
N CYS A 14 -29.09 31.86 -30.97
CA CYS A 14 -28.34 30.61 -30.79
C CYS A 14 -27.12 30.91 -29.87
N ALA A 15 -27.30 30.68 -28.57
CA ALA A 15 -26.19 30.70 -27.65
C ALA A 15 -25.30 29.48 -27.97
N ILE A 16 -24.22 29.70 -28.72
CA ILE A 16 -23.13 28.73 -28.86
C ILE A 16 -22.46 28.65 -27.48
N MET A 17 -22.88 27.67 -26.66
CA MET A 17 -22.14 27.23 -25.51
C MET A 17 -20.82 26.59 -26.03
N THR A 18 -19.74 27.35 -26.05
CA THR A 18 -18.40 26.79 -26.14
C THR A 18 -18.22 25.92 -24.90
N ALA A 19 -18.34 24.61 -25.06
CA ALA A 19 -17.84 23.67 -24.07
C ALA A 19 -16.35 23.92 -23.96
N ALA A 20 -15.96 24.65 -22.92
CA ALA A 20 -14.57 24.70 -22.53
C ALA A 20 -14.17 23.24 -22.29
N SER A 21 -13.21 22.75 -23.06
CA SER A 21 -12.60 21.45 -22.84
C SER A 21 -11.93 21.51 -21.46
N GLN A 22 -12.63 21.04 -20.42
CA GLN A 22 -12.02 20.84 -19.14
C GLN A 22 -10.91 19.80 -19.35
N GLU A 23 -9.68 20.20 -19.07
CA GLU A 23 -8.59 19.23 -19.00
C GLU A 23 -9.01 18.06 -18.10
N PRO A 24 -8.73 16.82 -18.50
CA PRO A 24 -9.09 15.68 -17.69
C PRO A 24 -8.46 15.84 -16.31
N ALA A 25 -9.21 15.55 -15.25
CA ALA A 25 -8.72 15.61 -13.89
C ALA A 25 -7.46 14.73 -13.74
N PRO A 26 -6.43 15.16 -13.02
CA PRO A 26 -5.17 14.43 -12.92
C PRO A 26 -5.38 13.01 -12.39
N SER A 27 -4.62 12.06 -12.91
CA SER A 27 -4.61 10.68 -12.41
C SER A 27 -4.02 10.64 -10.98
N VAL A 28 -4.33 9.56 -10.23
CA VAL A 28 -3.75 9.37 -8.89
C VAL A 28 -2.22 9.33 -8.95
N ASP A 29 -1.62 8.78 -10.02
CA ASP A 29 -0.17 8.77 -10.19
C ASP A 29 0.44 10.15 -10.41
N GLU A 30 -0.25 11.02 -11.12
CA GLU A 30 0.17 12.43 -11.28
C GLU A 30 0.07 13.17 -9.96
N MET A 31 -1.03 13.01 -9.24
CA MET A 31 -1.19 13.59 -7.90
C MET A 31 -0.08 13.14 -6.94
N LEU A 32 0.29 11.86 -6.95
CA LEU A 32 1.36 11.34 -6.11
C LEU A 32 2.74 11.87 -6.50
N ARG A 33 3.03 12.05 -7.78
CA ARG A 33 4.29 12.68 -8.22
C ARG A 33 4.42 14.09 -7.70
N GLU A 34 3.36 14.90 -7.84
CA GLU A 34 3.36 16.27 -7.34
C GLU A 34 3.40 16.32 -5.81
N ALA A 35 2.69 15.42 -5.12
CA ALA A 35 2.74 15.29 -3.67
C ALA A 35 4.18 15.04 -3.17
N ARG A 36 4.86 14.05 -3.75
CA ARG A 36 6.25 13.71 -3.38
C ARG A 36 7.20 14.86 -3.63
N LYS A 37 7.05 15.57 -4.75
CA LYS A 37 7.86 16.74 -5.09
C LYS A 37 7.65 17.88 -4.10
N GLU A 38 6.40 18.19 -3.77
CA GLU A 38 6.07 19.27 -2.83
C GLU A 38 6.54 18.94 -1.41
N ILE A 39 6.33 17.69 -0.95
CA ILE A 39 6.81 17.19 0.35
C ILE A 39 8.34 17.29 0.43
N ALA A 40 9.05 16.74 -0.56
CA ALA A 40 10.52 16.77 -0.57
C ALA A 40 11.07 18.22 -0.61
N SER A 41 10.41 19.11 -1.34
CA SER A 41 10.79 20.54 -1.38
C SER A 41 10.58 21.22 -0.02
N PHE A 42 9.45 20.94 0.64
CA PHE A 42 9.14 21.47 1.97
C PHE A 42 10.15 21.00 3.03
N GLU A 43 10.45 19.70 3.05
CA GLU A 43 11.42 19.13 3.99
C GLU A 43 12.85 19.61 3.72
N LYS A 44 13.26 19.74 2.45
CA LYS A 44 14.55 20.30 2.06
C LYS A 44 14.70 21.76 2.47
N ALA A 45 13.62 22.53 2.54
CA ALA A 45 13.59 23.89 3.05
C ALA A 45 13.61 23.98 4.59
N GLY A 46 13.76 22.86 5.29
CA GLY A 46 13.79 22.79 6.76
C GLY A 46 12.41 22.63 7.40
N GLY A 47 11.36 22.38 6.62
CA GLY A 47 10.02 22.09 7.11
C GLY A 47 9.99 20.76 7.88
N LYS A 48 9.28 20.73 9.01
CA LYS A 48 9.16 19.53 9.84
C LYS A 48 7.87 18.77 9.50
N LYS A 49 7.87 17.45 9.63
CA LYS A 49 6.68 16.60 9.46
C LYS A 49 5.51 16.99 10.38
N SER A 50 5.81 17.52 11.59
CA SER A 50 4.83 18.01 12.55
C SER A 50 4.27 19.39 12.24
N ASP A 51 4.77 20.11 11.23
CA ASP A 51 4.27 21.42 10.85
C ASP A 51 2.84 21.31 10.30
N PRO A 52 1.86 22.07 10.80
CA PRO A 52 0.50 22.08 10.25
C PRO A 52 0.44 22.44 8.75
N ARG A 53 1.44 23.16 8.24
CA ARG A 53 1.57 23.55 6.82
C ARG A 53 2.21 22.45 5.97
N HIS A 54 2.59 21.32 6.57
CA HIS A 54 3.21 20.21 5.82
C HIS A 54 2.28 19.75 4.69
N PRO A 55 2.77 19.63 3.45
CA PRO A 55 1.96 19.36 2.27
C PRO A 55 1.14 18.07 2.32
N VAL A 56 1.52 17.13 3.19
CA VAL A 56 0.79 15.85 3.37
C VAL A 56 -0.70 16.07 3.67
N GLY A 57 -1.06 17.07 4.47
CA GLY A 57 -2.46 17.34 4.80
C GLY A 57 -3.30 17.70 3.57
N LYS A 58 -2.78 18.60 2.72
CA LYS A 58 -3.38 18.96 1.44
C LYS A 58 -3.54 17.73 0.53
N TRP A 59 -2.47 16.99 0.30
CA TRP A 59 -2.48 15.88 -0.65
C TRP A 59 -3.33 14.69 -0.20
N THR A 60 -3.36 14.41 1.09
CA THR A 60 -4.29 13.42 1.66
C THR A 60 -5.74 13.81 1.40
N GLN A 61 -6.07 15.10 1.56
CA GLN A 61 -7.41 15.60 1.26
C GLN A 61 -7.77 15.48 -0.23
N GLU A 62 -6.86 15.86 -1.13
CA GLU A 62 -7.10 15.78 -2.58
C GLU A 62 -7.28 14.33 -3.07
N LEU A 63 -6.44 13.40 -2.59
CA LEU A 63 -6.61 11.97 -2.86
C LEU A 63 -7.94 11.44 -2.31
N TRP A 64 -8.33 11.89 -1.13
CA TRP A 64 -9.60 11.47 -0.53
C TRP A 64 -10.82 11.99 -1.31
N LYS A 65 -10.78 13.24 -1.75
CA LYS A 65 -11.81 13.81 -2.65
C LYS A 65 -11.90 13.03 -3.96
N ARG A 66 -10.74 12.63 -4.53
CA ARG A 66 -10.71 11.80 -5.75
C ARG A 66 -11.42 10.46 -5.54
N ARG A 67 -11.21 9.81 -4.41
CA ARG A 67 -11.93 8.61 -4.00
C ARG A 67 -13.44 8.85 -3.91
N GLU A 68 -13.86 9.91 -3.20
CA GLU A 68 -15.27 10.22 -2.97
C GLU A 68 -16.02 10.63 -4.24
N ALA A 69 -15.34 11.32 -5.14
CA ALA A 69 -15.93 11.75 -6.42
C ALA A 69 -16.25 10.57 -7.35
N SER A 70 -15.57 9.45 -7.22
CA SER A 70 -15.75 8.29 -8.11
C SER A 70 -15.49 6.97 -7.39
N PRO A 71 -16.31 6.55 -6.42
CA PRO A 71 -16.02 5.40 -5.55
C PRO A 71 -15.80 4.06 -6.30
N GLY A 72 -16.37 3.91 -7.49
CA GLY A 72 -16.22 2.73 -8.35
C GLY A 72 -15.09 2.83 -9.39
N ALA A 73 -14.38 3.95 -9.44
CA ALA A 73 -13.29 4.12 -10.40
C ALA A 73 -12.08 3.24 -10.03
N PRO A 74 -11.31 2.76 -11.01
CA PRO A 74 -10.09 1.97 -10.75
C PRO A 74 -9.11 2.67 -9.80
N ASP A 75 -9.05 3.98 -9.85
CA ASP A 75 -8.16 4.81 -9.02
C ASP A 75 -8.65 5.03 -7.59
N ALA A 76 -9.92 4.79 -7.28
CA ALA A 76 -10.48 5.11 -5.97
C ALA A 76 -9.82 4.33 -4.83
N ALA A 77 -9.62 3.03 -5.04
CA ALA A 77 -8.94 2.17 -4.07
C ALA A 77 -7.48 2.60 -3.86
N LYS A 78 -6.78 2.95 -4.94
CA LYS A 78 -5.43 3.48 -4.89
C LYS A 78 -5.37 4.82 -4.16
N ALA A 79 -6.27 5.75 -4.46
CA ALA A 79 -6.36 7.04 -3.78
C ALA A 79 -6.59 6.88 -2.27
N ALA A 80 -7.42 5.90 -1.88
CA ALA A 80 -7.66 5.59 -0.47
C ALA A 80 -6.41 5.06 0.23
N SER A 81 -5.74 4.05 -0.35
CA SER A 81 -4.54 3.47 0.25
C SER A 81 -3.38 4.45 0.30
N GLU A 82 -3.15 5.23 -0.74
CA GLU A 82 -2.07 6.20 -0.79
C GLU A 82 -2.31 7.40 0.15
N SER A 83 -3.56 7.78 0.41
CA SER A 83 -3.84 8.81 1.42
C SER A 83 -3.47 8.36 2.83
N VAL A 84 -3.69 7.10 3.18
CA VAL A 84 -3.25 6.49 4.45
C VAL A 84 -1.72 6.40 4.50
N HIS A 85 -1.11 5.95 3.41
CA HIS A 85 0.34 5.79 3.27
C HIS A 85 1.09 7.12 3.47
N LEU A 86 0.65 8.20 2.82
CA LEU A 86 1.24 9.54 2.98
C LEU A 86 1.19 10.02 4.43
N LEU A 87 0.11 9.75 5.15
CA LEU A 87 0.01 10.12 6.57
C LEU A 87 1.00 9.35 7.44
N ILE A 88 1.18 8.05 7.18
CA ILE A 88 2.15 7.22 7.91
C ILE A 88 3.58 7.70 7.67
N HIS A 89 3.94 8.03 6.42
CA HIS A 89 5.26 8.58 6.12
C HIS A 89 5.56 9.94 6.75
N ALA A 90 4.50 10.71 7.05
CA ALA A 90 4.60 11.96 7.78
C ALA A 90 4.45 11.81 9.30
N ASP A 91 4.53 10.59 9.83
CA ASP A 91 4.37 10.24 11.25
C ASP A 91 3.01 10.65 11.84
N ARG A 92 1.98 10.86 10.99
CA ARG A 92 0.61 11.24 11.39
C ARG A 92 -0.27 10.00 11.60
N PHE A 93 0.17 9.10 12.48
CA PHE A 93 -0.42 7.76 12.65
C PHE A 93 -1.89 7.78 13.08
N ALA A 94 -2.30 8.65 14.00
CA ALA A 94 -3.69 8.74 14.43
C ALA A 94 -4.64 9.16 13.29
N GLU A 95 -4.21 10.06 12.43
CA GLU A 95 -4.97 10.47 11.26
C GLU A 95 -5.04 9.35 10.20
N ALA A 96 -3.94 8.61 10.03
CA ALA A 96 -3.91 7.43 9.17
C ALA A 96 -4.90 6.36 9.63
N GLN A 97 -4.97 6.08 10.93
CA GLN A 97 -5.95 5.17 11.51
C GLN A 97 -7.39 5.66 11.29
N THR A 98 -7.65 6.94 11.56
CA THR A 98 -8.97 7.54 11.32
C THR A 98 -9.40 7.42 9.85
N LYS A 99 -8.47 7.59 8.90
CA LYS A 99 -8.75 7.39 7.47
C LYS A 99 -8.99 5.93 7.12
N ALA A 100 -8.18 5.01 7.64
CA ALA A 100 -8.37 3.58 7.44
C ALA A 100 -9.71 3.07 8.00
N ASP A 101 -10.20 3.67 9.10
CA ASP A 101 -11.50 3.33 9.69
C ASP A 101 -12.69 3.71 8.82
N GLN A 102 -12.53 4.70 7.93
CA GLN A 102 -13.56 5.10 6.97
C GLN A 102 -13.62 4.19 5.73
N ILE A 103 -12.70 3.24 5.58
CA ILE A 103 -12.66 2.33 4.43
C ILE A 103 -13.43 1.04 4.76
N PRO A 104 -14.54 0.75 4.05
CA PRO A 104 -15.31 -0.46 4.27
C PRO A 104 -14.47 -1.73 4.06
N PRO A 105 -14.69 -2.83 4.83
CA PRO A 105 -13.91 -4.06 4.70
C PRO A 105 -13.93 -4.71 3.30
N ALA A 106 -14.96 -4.45 2.51
CA ALA A 106 -15.09 -4.96 1.14
C ALA A 106 -14.38 -4.08 0.09
N ASP A 107 -13.78 -2.96 0.49
CA ASP A 107 -13.11 -2.03 -0.43
C ASP A 107 -11.81 -2.63 -0.97
N PRO A 108 -11.56 -2.56 -2.29
CA PRO A 108 -10.32 -3.06 -2.89
C PRO A 108 -9.02 -2.42 -2.37
N ALA A 109 -9.09 -1.27 -1.71
CA ALA A 109 -7.94 -0.65 -1.04
C ALA A 109 -7.28 -1.59 -0.02
N TRP A 110 -8.05 -2.54 0.54
CA TRP A 110 -7.54 -3.56 1.46
C TRP A 110 -6.65 -4.63 0.80
N GLN A 111 -6.41 -4.56 -0.50
CA GLN A 111 -5.38 -5.38 -1.16
C GLN A 111 -3.97 -4.85 -0.91
N SER A 112 -3.80 -3.57 -0.58
CA SER A 112 -2.50 -2.93 -0.29
C SER A 112 -2.37 -2.38 1.14
N LEU A 113 -3.45 -1.91 1.75
CA LEU A 113 -3.45 -1.31 3.08
C LEU A 113 -2.93 -2.21 4.22
N PRO A 114 -3.14 -3.54 4.22
CA PRO A 114 -2.61 -4.40 5.28
C PRO A 114 -1.11 -4.26 5.47
N GLN A 115 -0.34 -4.20 4.38
CA GLN A 115 1.10 -3.99 4.42
C GLN A 115 1.46 -2.60 5.00
N VAL A 116 0.76 -1.57 4.56
CA VAL A 116 0.97 -0.19 5.01
C VAL A 116 0.71 -0.04 6.51
N LEU A 117 -0.36 -0.67 7.01
CA LEU A 117 -0.68 -0.66 8.44
C LEU A 117 0.27 -1.54 9.27
N PHE A 118 0.76 -2.65 8.71
CA PHE A 118 1.81 -3.44 9.34
C PHE A 118 3.09 -2.60 9.53
N GLU A 119 3.55 -1.90 8.49
CA GLU A 119 4.72 -1.02 8.56
C GLU A 119 4.54 0.07 9.64
N SER A 120 3.37 0.68 9.68
CA SER A 120 3.00 1.64 10.72
C SER A 120 3.09 1.06 12.13
N ALA A 121 2.55 -0.15 12.33
CA ALA A 121 2.57 -0.84 13.62
C ALA A 121 4.01 -1.19 14.04
N SER A 122 4.82 -1.67 13.09
CA SER A 122 6.23 -2.00 13.30
C SER A 122 7.06 -0.76 13.66
N MET A 123 6.87 0.37 12.96
CA MET A 123 7.53 1.64 13.27
C MET A 123 7.19 2.14 14.68
N GLN A 124 5.94 2.01 15.10
CA GLN A 124 5.48 2.44 16.41
C GLN A 124 5.75 1.41 17.53
N LYS A 125 6.16 0.19 17.19
CA LYS A 125 6.22 -0.96 18.11
C LYS A 125 4.89 -1.21 18.84
N ASN A 126 3.78 -0.91 18.17
CA ASN A 126 2.42 -1.05 18.70
C ASN A 126 1.50 -1.70 17.67
N PHE A 127 1.11 -2.94 17.91
CA PHE A 127 0.34 -3.77 17.00
C PHE A 127 -1.16 -3.86 17.36
N ALA A 128 -1.62 -3.25 18.44
CA ALA A 128 -3.00 -3.41 18.90
C ALA A 128 -4.02 -3.01 17.82
N TYR A 129 -3.94 -1.77 17.33
CA TYR A 129 -4.82 -1.29 16.26
C TYR A 129 -4.71 -2.16 14.98
N PHE A 130 -3.48 -2.54 14.62
CA PHE A 130 -3.26 -3.37 13.43
C PHE A 130 -4.01 -4.70 13.51
N PHE A 131 -3.87 -5.46 14.58
CA PHE A 131 -4.54 -6.75 14.72
C PHE A 131 -6.06 -6.60 14.74
N ASP A 132 -6.60 -5.64 15.52
CA ASP A 132 -8.04 -5.40 15.59
C ASP A 132 -8.60 -5.03 14.21
N LYS A 133 -7.91 -4.16 13.49
CA LYS A 133 -8.33 -3.74 12.15
C LYS A 133 -8.28 -4.87 11.15
N MET A 134 -7.23 -5.70 11.16
CA MET A 134 -7.13 -6.86 10.26
C MET A 134 -8.25 -7.88 10.51
N GLN A 135 -8.62 -8.13 11.76
CA GLN A 135 -9.76 -9.00 12.09
C GLN A 135 -11.08 -8.42 11.59
N ALA A 136 -11.30 -7.12 11.76
CA ALA A 136 -12.49 -6.44 11.25
C ALA A 136 -12.59 -6.54 9.72
N VAL A 137 -11.46 -6.38 9.00
CA VAL A 137 -11.42 -6.54 7.54
C VAL A 137 -11.69 -7.98 7.13
N LEU A 138 -11.10 -8.98 7.78
CA LEU A 138 -11.34 -10.39 7.48
C LEU A 138 -12.80 -10.80 7.65
N SER A 139 -13.50 -10.24 8.65
CA SER A 139 -14.91 -10.54 8.89
C SER A 139 -15.84 -10.01 7.80
N GLY A 140 -15.44 -8.94 7.10
CA GLY A 140 -16.26 -8.30 6.07
C GLY A 140 -15.78 -8.51 4.63
N ALA A 141 -14.50 -8.81 4.41
CA ALA A 141 -13.94 -9.02 3.08
C ALA A 141 -14.35 -10.40 2.51
N LYS A 142 -14.91 -10.39 1.29
CA LYS A 142 -15.36 -11.60 0.60
C LYS A 142 -14.37 -12.08 -0.47
N ASP A 143 -13.60 -11.18 -1.06
CA ASP A 143 -12.68 -11.52 -2.13
C ASP A 143 -11.39 -12.15 -1.58
N ALA A 144 -10.89 -13.17 -2.33
CA ALA A 144 -9.72 -13.94 -1.91
C ALA A 144 -8.43 -13.11 -1.90
N LYS A 145 -8.31 -12.09 -2.78
CA LYS A 145 -7.10 -11.27 -2.85
C LYS A 145 -6.93 -10.41 -1.60
N THR A 146 -8.01 -9.73 -1.17
CA THR A 146 -8.03 -8.96 0.08
C THR A 146 -7.73 -9.86 1.27
N ARG A 147 -8.41 -11.01 1.37
CA ARG A 147 -8.19 -11.95 2.47
C ARG A 147 -6.74 -12.46 2.51
N ALA A 148 -6.15 -12.77 1.35
CA ALA A 148 -4.76 -13.18 1.25
C ALA A 148 -3.78 -12.07 1.68
N ALA A 149 -4.00 -10.83 1.26
CA ALA A 149 -3.18 -9.69 1.65
C ALA A 149 -3.23 -9.45 3.17
N VAL A 150 -4.42 -9.57 3.76
CA VAL A 150 -4.60 -9.46 5.22
C VAL A 150 -3.88 -10.59 5.94
N GLN A 151 -4.02 -11.83 5.50
CA GLN A 151 -3.36 -12.98 6.12
C GLN A 151 -1.83 -12.90 6.01
N LEU A 152 -1.30 -12.48 4.87
CA LEU A 152 0.14 -12.26 4.70
C LEU A 152 0.66 -11.22 5.71
N SER A 153 -0.04 -10.09 5.85
CA SER A 153 0.36 -9.04 6.78
C SER A 153 0.18 -9.44 8.24
N LEU A 154 -0.86 -10.21 8.57
CA LEU A 154 -1.03 -10.81 9.90
C LEU A 154 0.12 -11.77 10.24
N GLY A 155 0.55 -12.59 9.30
CA GLY A 155 1.70 -13.48 9.48
C GLY A 155 2.97 -12.70 9.85
N ARG A 156 3.23 -11.58 9.17
CA ARG A 156 4.34 -10.68 9.49
C ARG A 156 4.20 -10.06 10.88
N GLY A 157 3.01 -9.58 11.21
CA GLY A 157 2.72 -9.01 12.53
C GLY A 157 2.95 -10.02 13.65
N TRP A 158 2.44 -11.23 13.52
CA TRP A 158 2.64 -12.30 14.52
C TRP A 158 4.11 -12.71 14.62
N ARG A 159 4.84 -12.80 13.49
CA ARG A 159 6.28 -13.08 13.51
C ARG A 159 7.04 -12.00 14.29
N GLU A 160 6.73 -10.73 14.09
CA GLU A 160 7.36 -9.63 14.83
C GLU A 160 7.01 -9.63 16.32
N GLN A 161 5.85 -10.20 16.68
CA GLN A 161 5.44 -10.43 18.06
C GLN A 161 5.96 -11.78 18.63
N HIS A 162 6.81 -12.50 17.89
CA HIS A 162 7.35 -13.81 18.26
C HIS A 162 6.30 -14.90 18.50
N ASP A 163 5.10 -14.76 17.93
CA ASP A 163 4.07 -15.81 17.93
C ASP A 163 4.16 -16.63 16.63
N GLU A 164 5.15 -17.53 16.60
CA GLU A 164 5.45 -18.36 15.42
C GLU A 164 4.25 -19.24 15.00
N ALA A 165 3.45 -19.71 15.97
CA ALA A 165 2.31 -20.56 15.67
C ALA A 165 1.23 -19.80 14.87
N LYS A 166 0.89 -18.58 15.31
CA LYS A 166 -0.04 -17.71 14.58
C LYS A 166 0.54 -17.21 13.27
N ALA A 167 1.83 -16.87 13.24
CA ALA A 167 2.51 -16.45 12.00
C ALA A 167 2.42 -17.56 10.94
N LYS A 168 2.77 -18.80 11.31
CA LYS A 168 2.67 -19.96 10.42
C LYS A 168 1.25 -20.16 9.90
N ALA A 169 0.24 -20.15 10.76
CA ALA A 169 -1.16 -20.33 10.37
C ALA A 169 -1.63 -19.24 9.40
N ALA A 170 -1.24 -17.99 9.63
CA ALA A 170 -1.58 -16.87 8.77
C ALA A 170 -0.91 -16.97 7.40
N PHE A 171 0.38 -17.31 7.33
CA PHE A 171 1.06 -17.52 6.04
C PHE A 171 0.47 -18.70 5.26
N GLN A 172 0.13 -19.81 5.92
CA GLN A 172 -0.56 -20.94 5.27
C GLN A 172 -1.90 -20.53 4.68
N SER A 173 -2.73 -19.80 5.44
CA SER A 173 -3.97 -19.22 4.93
C SER A 173 -3.76 -18.29 3.74
N ALA A 174 -2.72 -17.46 3.77
CA ALA A 174 -2.41 -16.59 2.64
C ALA A 174 -2.06 -17.39 1.37
N ILE A 175 -1.29 -18.47 1.48
CA ILE A 175 -0.92 -19.37 0.38
C ILE A 175 -2.19 -20.02 -0.21
N GLU A 176 -3.05 -20.57 0.63
CA GLU A 176 -4.31 -21.21 0.21
C GLU A 176 -5.23 -20.27 -0.55
N LEU A 177 -5.35 -19.01 -0.08
CA LEU A 177 -6.20 -17.99 -0.69
C LEU A 177 -5.63 -17.40 -1.97
N ALA A 178 -4.32 -17.25 -2.05
CA ALA A 178 -3.63 -16.55 -3.14
C ALA A 178 -3.12 -17.49 -4.24
N GLY A 179 -2.93 -18.78 -3.95
CA GLY A 179 -2.38 -19.77 -4.89
C GLY A 179 -1.05 -19.30 -5.52
N ASN A 180 -0.88 -19.53 -6.82
CA ASN A 180 0.34 -19.17 -7.56
C ASN A 180 0.51 -17.67 -7.85
N SER A 181 -0.27 -16.79 -7.23
CA SER A 181 -0.12 -15.34 -7.37
C SER A 181 1.18 -14.83 -6.72
N ALA A 182 1.56 -13.58 -7.00
CA ALA A 182 2.71 -12.95 -6.35
C ALA A 182 2.58 -12.94 -4.81
N ALA A 183 1.38 -12.69 -4.28
CA ALA A 183 1.11 -12.70 -2.85
C ALA A 183 1.27 -14.11 -2.25
N GLY A 184 0.82 -15.18 -2.96
CA GLY A 184 1.02 -16.56 -2.54
C GLY A 184 2.50 -16.93 -2.47
N LYS A 185 3.26 -16.63 -3.51
CA LYS A 185 4.72 -16.87 -3.53
C LYS A 185 5.46 -16.10 -2.44
N GLN A 186 5.01 -14.89 -2.15
CA GLN A 186 5.57 -14.12 -1.05
C GLN A 186 5.27 -14.78 0.31
N ALA A 187 4.04 -15.26 0.52
CA ALA A 187 3.68 -15.98 1.73
C ALA A 187 4.44 -17.31 1.88
N GLU A 188 4.70 -18.03 0.77
CA GLU A 188 5.57 -19.23 0.75
C GLU A 188 6.99 -18.89 1.20
N THR A 189 7.56 -17.79 0.69
CA THR A 189 8.90 -17.33 1.09
C THR A 189 8.93 -16.99 2.58
N GLU A 190 7.97 -16.22 3.09
CA GLU A 190 7.88 -15.84 4.50
C GLU A 190 7.73 -17.08 5.41
N LEU A 191 6.93 -18.05 4.98
CA LEU A 191 6.75 -19.31 5.70
C LEU A 191 8.03 -20.14 5.70
N TYR A 192 8.71 -20.21 4.57
CA TYR A 192 10.00 -20.92 4.47
C TYR A 192 11.05 -20.29 5.40
N GLU A 193 11.16 -18.95 5.40
CA GLU A 193 12.06 -18.24 6.30
C GLU A 193 11.74 -18.53 7.77
N LEU A 194 10.47 -18.47 8.15
CA LEU A 194 10.02 -18.75 9.51
C LEU A 194 10.41 -20.18 9.97
N LEU A 195 10.28 -21.16 9.08
CA LEU A 195 10.48 -22.57 9.44
C LEU A 195 11.94 -23.03 9.32
N HIS A 196 12.76 -22.39 8.49
CA HIS A 196 14.07 -22.93 8.11
C HIS A 196 15.24 -21.98 8.29
N LEU A 197 15.01 -20.67 8.48
CA LEU A 197 16.09 -19.67 8.56
C LEU A 197 16.21 -19.02 9.94
N GLY A 198 15.47 -19.49 10.92
CA GLY A 198 15.56 -18.98 12.30
C GLY A 198 16.88 -19.36 12.99
N VAL A 199 17.21 -18.63 14.04
CA VAL A 199 18.36 -18.94 14.89
C VAL A 199 18.22 -20.34 15.49
N GLY A 200 19.26 -21.16 15.38
CA GLY A 200 19.25 -22.55 15.81
C GLY A 200 18.82 -23.56 14.75
N GLN A 201 18.31 -23.10 13.60
CA GLN A 201 18.01 -23.99 12.48
C GLN A 201 19.27 -24.30 11.67
N PRO A 202 19.38 -25.51 11.07
CA PRO A 202 20.47 -25.83 10.15
C PRO A 202 20.47 -24.88 8.96
N ALA A 203 21.61 -24.26 8.67
CA ALA A 203 21.72 -23.41 7.48
C ALA A 203 21.47 -24.20 6.20
N PRO A 204 20.70 -23.69 5.23
CA PRO A 204 20.47 -24.33 3.95
C PRO A 204 21.78 -24.62 3.22
N ALA A 205 21.90 -25.82 2.65
CA ALA A 205 23.08 -26.18 1.88
C ALA A 205 23.21 -25.29 0.64
N PHE A 206 24.40 -24.81 0.36
CA PHE A 206 24.70 -24.09 -0.88
C PHE A 206 26.00 -24.60 -1.50
N SER A 207 26.11 -24.41 -2.80
CA SER A 207 27.35 -24.59 -3.56
C SER A 207 27.42 -23.50 -4.63
N ALA A 208 28.52 -22.76 -4.66
CA ALA A 208 28.72 -21.65 -5.59
C ALA A 208 30.09 -21.72 -6.25
N ALA A 209 30.24 -21.10 -7.43
CA ALA A 209 31.52 -20.89 -8.06
C ALA A 209 32.25 -19.71 -7.40
N ALA A 210 33.46 -19.89 -6.98
CA ALA A 210 34.34 -18.82 -6.50
C ALA A 210 34.89 -18.01 -7.70
N VAL A 211 35.39 -16.81 -7.44
CA VAL A 211 35.99 -15.93 -8.48
C VAL A 211 37.14 -16.59 -9.24
N ASN A 212 37.89 -17.48 -8.59
CA ASN A 212 38.95 -18.25 -9.21
C ASN A 212 38.49 -19.51 -9.97
N GLY A 213 37.18 -19.71 -10.12
CA GLY A 213 36.58 -20.86 -10.79
C GLY A 213 36.45 -22.14 -9.96
N SER A 214 37.01 -22.17 -8.72
CA SER A 214 36.79 -23.31 -7.83
C SER A 214 35.36 -23.37 -7.32
N ARG A 215 34.94 -24.53 -6.83
CA ARG A 215 33.63 -24.71 -6.21
C ARG A 215 33.77 -24.61 -4.70
N VAL A 216 32.87 -23.86 -4.07
CA VAL A 216 32.80 -23.68 -2.62
C VAL A 216 31.43 -24.12 -2.15
N SER A 217 31.35 -24.93 -1.12
CA SER A 217 30.11 -25.38 -0.50
C SER A 217 30.08 -25.11 1.00
N LEU A 218 28.89 -25.02 1.59
CA LEU A 218 28.75 -24.91 3.04
C LEU A 218 29.42 -26.07 3.76
N ALA A 219 29.41 -27.25 3.17
CA ALA A 219 29.98 -28.47 3.75
C ALA A 219 31.53 -28.36 4.00
N ASP A 220 32.20 -27.55 3.20
CA ASP A 220 33.71 -27.37 3.31
C ASP A 220 34.08 -26.63 4.59
N TYR A 221 33.12 -26.01 5.27
CA TYR A 221 33.33 -25.21 6.49
C TYR A 221 32.80 -25.88 7.77
N ARG A 222 32.37 -27.14 7.69
CA ARG A 222 31.87 -27.87 8.88
C ARG A 222 32.88 -27.83 10.01
N GLY A 223 32.39 -27.57 11.23
CA GLY A 223 33.24 -27.49 12.44
C GLY A 223 33.99 -26.17 12.60
N LYS A 224 33.76 -25.20 11.72
CA LYS A 224 34.36 -23.85 11.79
C LYS A 224 33.23 -22.79 11.80
N PRO A 225 33.40 -21.69 12.56
CA PRO A 225 32.54 -20.54 12.43
C PRO A 225 32.59 -19.99 11.00
N LEU A 226 31.43 -19.69 10.39
CA LEU A 226 31.30 -19.11 9.06
C LEU A 226 30.42 -17.88 9.13
N VAL A 227 30.88 -16.78 8.56
CA VAL A 227 30.08 -15.56 8.34
C VAL A 227 29.83 -15.42 6.83
N LEU A 228 28.55 -15.39 6.45
CA LEU A 228 28.13 -15.12 5.07
C LEU A 228 27.72 -13.65 4.96
N VAL A 229 28.32 -12.94 4.03
CA VAL A 229 28.01 -11.54 3.74
C VAL A 229 27.47 -11.44 2.30
N PHE A 230 26.26 -10.92 2.15
CA PHE A 230 25.68 -10.61 0.83
C PHE A 230 25.86 -9.12 0.56
N TRP A 231 26.42 -8.80 -0.58
CA TRP A 231 26.62 -7.41 -1.00
C TRP A 231 26.40 -7.26 -2.49
N SER A 232 26.04 -6.05 -2.93
CA SER A 232 25.96 -5.71 -4.35
C SER A 232 26.65 -4.38 -4.59
N THR A 233 27.22 -4.21 -5.80
CA THR A 233 27.68 -2.91 -6.29
C THR A 233 26.48 -2.22 -6.96
N HIS A 234 26.09 -1.06 -6.47
CA HIS A 234 25.10 -0.18 -7.09
C HIS A 234 25.82 1.03 -7.69
#